data_15c9a69b9a94a7a723811c0f57a17f56
#
_entry.id   15c9a69b9a94a7a723811c0f57a17f56
#
_cell.length_a   1.000
_cell.length_b   1.000
_cell.length_c   1.000
_cell.angle_alpha   90.00
_cell.angle_beta   90.00
_cell.angle_gamma   90.00
#
_symmetry.space_group_name_H-M   'P 1'
#
loop_
_entity.id
_entity.type
_entity.pdbx_description
1 polymer ?
#
loop_
_entity_poly.entity_id
_entity_poly.type
_entity_poly.pdbx_seq_one_letter_code
_entity_poly.pdbx_strand_id
1 'polypeptide(L)' 'WDTLSRKLARAGLSRNPQEGPLDYVTRVTQALPAGPADAVRAIGSLYTRLRYGTERSAEDLQALRKQIRDLRVGPR' A
#
# COMPACT_ATOMS: atom_id res chain seq x y z
N TRP A 1 -7.44 1.04 3.05
CA TRP A 1 -6.12 1.46 3.56
C TRP A 1 -5.80 0.85 4.92
N ASP A 2 -6.80 0.71 5.79
CA ASP A 2 -6.59 0.09 7.09
C ASP A 2 -6.13 -1.36 7.00
N THR A 3 -6.65 -2.11 6.03
CA THR A 3 -6.22 -3.49 5.80
C THR A 3 -4.75 -3.56 5.43
N LEU A 4 -4.30 -2.64 4.57
CA LEU A 4 -2.90 -2.55 4.19
C LEU A 4 -2.03 -2.25 5.40
N SER A 5 -2.42 -1.26 6.20
CA SER A 5 -1.67 -0.88 7.39
C SER A 5 -1.55 -2.05 8.38
N ARG A 6 -2.62 -2.82 8.56
CA ARG A 6 -2.60 -3.99 9.45
C ARG A 6 -1.66 -5.08 8.93
N LYS A 7 -1.69 -5.35 7.62
CA LYS A 7 -0.79 -6.34 7.02
C LYS A 7 0.68 -5.94 7.20
N LEU A 8 0.98 -4.67 6.98
CA LEU A 8 2.35 -4.18 7.10
C LEU A 8 2.81 -4.14 8.56
N ALA A 9 1.90 -3.83 9.48
CA ALA A 9 2.22 -3.85 10.91
C ALA A 9 2.62 -5.24 11.39
N ARG A 10 1.99 -6.28 10.84
CA ARG A 10 2.36 -7.68 11.16
C ARG A 10 3.79 -8.01 10.74
N ALA A 11 4.29 -7.32 9.73
CA ALA A 11 5.67 -7.48 9.27
C ALA A 11 6.64 -6.53 9.98
N GLY A 12 6.19 -5.81 11.00
CA GLY A 12 7.00 -4.86 11.74
C GLY A 12 7.11 -3.49 11.08
N LEU A 13 6.22 -3.17 10.14
CA LEU A 13 6.28 -1.95 9.33
C LEU A 13 5.07 -1.07 9.63
N SER A 14 4.94 -0.66 10.89
CA SER A 14 3.85 0.22 11.32
C SER A 14 4.04 1.65 10.81
N ARG A 15 2.93 2.30 10.51
CA ARG A 15 2.93 3.69 10.11
C ARG A 15 3.14 4.60 11.30
N ASN A 16 4.00 5.62 11.13
CA ASN A 16 4.16 6.67 12.13
C ASN A 16 2.97 7.63 12.08
N PRO A 17 2.50 8.15 13.23
CA PRO A 17 1.33 9.04 13.25
C PRO A 17 1.46 10.29 12.39
N GLN A 18 2.69 10.78 12.21
CA GLN A 18 2.95 11.98 11.43
C GLN A 18 3.34 11.71 9.99
N GLU A 19 3.39 10.45 9.62
CA GLU A 19 3.86 10.03 8.30
C GLU A 19 2.71 10.05 7.29
N GLY A 20 2.90 10.72 6.15
CA GLY A 20 1.95 10.72 5.07
C GLY A 20 1.91 9.37 4.35
N PRO A 21 0.83 9.09 3.59
CA PRO A 21 0.71 7.80 2.90
C PRO A 21 1.84 7.50 1.93
N LEU A 22 2.28 8.48 1.15
CA LEU A 22 3.35 8.26 0.17
C LEU A 22 4.71 8.08 0.84
N ASP A 23 4.97 8.81 1.91
CA ASP A 23 6.20 8.64 2.68
C ASP A 23 6.24 7.24 3.31
N TYR A 24 5.10 6.78 3.83
CA TYR A 24 4.97 5.45 4.39
C TYR A 24 5.26 4.38 3.33
N VAL A 25 4.65 4.52 2.14
CA VAL A 25 4.87 3.58 1.03
C VAL A 25 6.35 3.55 0.66
N THR A 26 6.99 4.70 0.53
CA THR A 26 8.41 4.79 0.19
C THR A 26 9.27 4.05 1.21
N ARG A 27 9.04 4.30 2.49
CA ARG A 27 9.79 3.65 3.57
C ARG A 27 9.58 2.14 3.56
N VAL A 28 8.35 1.70 3.39
CA VAL A 28 8.00 0.28 3.38
C VAL A 28 8.65 -0.43 2.20
N THR A 29 8.63 0.18 1.00
CA THR A 29 9.24 -0.45 -0.17
C THR A 29 10.74 -0.62 -0.03
N GLN A 30 11.41 0.25 0.73
CA GLN A 30 12.83 0.11 0.99
C GLN A 30 13.13 -1.02 1.98
N ALA A 31 12.17 -1.38 2.81
CA ALA A 31 12.36 -2.40 3.84
C ALA A 31 11.94 -3.80 3.38
N LEU A 32 11.16 -3.91 2.29
CA LEU A 32 10.63 -5.19 1.83
C LEU A 32 11.49 -5.81 0.74
N PRO A 33 11.44 -7.15 0.58
CA PRO A 33 11.98 -7.80 -0.62
C PRO A 33 11.29 -7.31 -1.89
N ALA A 34 11.93 -7.53 -3.05
CA ALA A 34 11.50 -6.96 -4.33
C ALA A 34 10.03 -7.27 -4.68
N GLY A 35 9.57 -8.50 -4.51
CA GLY A 35 8.19 -8.87 -4.85
C GLY A 35 7.15 -8.08 -4.06
N PRO A 36 7.15 -8.18 -2.72
CA PRO A 36 6.24 -7.38 -1.90
C PRO A 36 6.42 -5.88 -2.07
N ALA A 37 7.65 -5.40 -2.26
CA ALA A 37 7.90 -3.98 -2.48
C ALA A 37 7.20 -3.48 -3.75
N ASP A 38 7.27 -4.25 -4.84
CA ASP A 38 6.61 -3.88 -6.09
C ASP A 38 5.09 -3.85 -5.92
N ALA A 39 4.53 -4.79 -5.18
CA ALA A 39 3.10 -4.80 -4.88
C ALA A 39 2.68 -3.56 -4.09
N VAL A 40 3.45 -3.16 -3.10
CA VAL A 40 3.17 -1.97 -2.31
C VAL A 40 3.27 -0.71 -3.17
N ARG A 41 4.26 -0.63 -4.06
CA ARG A 41 4.37 0.50 -5.00
C ARG A 41 3.15 0.61 -5.89
N ALA A 42 2.66 -0.51 -6.42
CA ALA A 42 1.46 -0.52 -7.25
C ALA A 42 0.24 -0.04 -6.48
N ILE A 43 0.10 -0.48 -5.23
CA ILE A 43 -0.98 -0.03 -4.35
C ILE A 43 -0.87 1.49 -4.12
N GLY A 44 0.32 1.99 -3.85
CA GLY A 44 0.54 3.42 -3.66
C GLY A 44 0.20 4.24 -4.89
N SER A 45 0.53 3.75 -6.08
CA SER A 45 0.22 4.41 -7.34
C SER A 45 -1.30 4.48 -7.57
N LEU A 46 -2.02 3.38 -7.30
CA LEU A 46 -3.47 3.36 -7.41
C LEU A 46 -4.11 4.31 -6.40
N TYR A 47 -3.64 4.31 -5.17
CA TYR A 47 -4.13 5.21 -4.14
C TYR A 47 -3.98 6.67 -4.57
N THR A 48 -2.81 7.04 -5.09
CA THR A 48 -2.55 8.40 -5.54
C THR A 48 -3.48 8.78 -6.69
N ARG A 49 -3.69 7.87 -7.64
CA ARG A 49 -4.59 8.11 -8.76
C ARG A 49 -6.02 8.35 -8.32
N LEU A 50 -6.50 7.54 -7.35
CA LEU A 50 -7.85 7.65 -6.84
C LEU A 50 -8.05 8.93 -6.03
N ARG A 51 -7.02 9.37 -5.30
CA ARG A 51 -7.13 10.53 -4.43
C ARG A 51 -6.98 11.84 -5.20
N TYR A 52 -6.07 11.89 -6.16
CA TYR A 52 -5.70 13.13 -6.86
C TYR A 52 -6.10 13.15 -8.33
N GLY A 53 -6.57 12.06 -8.87
CA GLY A 53 -7.02 11.99 -10.25
C GLY A 53 -8.35 12.71 -10.47
N THR A 54 -8.54 13.20 -11.67
CA THR A 54 -9.79 13.88 -12.04
C THR A 54 -10.94 12.92 -12.30
N GLU A 55 -10.61 11.68 -12.64
CA GLU A 55 -11.59 10.62 -12.86
C GLU A 55 -11.41 9.51 -11.84
N ARG A 56 -12.52 9.18 -11.18
CA ARG A 56 -12.53 8.04 -10.25
C ARG A 56 -13.28 6.91 -10.91
N SER A 57 -12.58 5.81 -11.10
CA SER A 57 -13.11 4.61 -11.72
C SER A 57 -13.43 3.59 -10.64
N ALA A 58 -14.60 2.95 -10.74
CA ALA A 58 -14.93 1.82 -9.89
C ALA A 58 -13.94 0.68 -10.10
N GLU A 59 -13.45 0.53 -11.33
CA GLU A 59 -12.43 -0.48 -11.65
C GLU A 59 -11.12 -0.23 -10.90
N ASP A 60 -10.68 1.04 -10.81
CA ASP A 60 -9.47 1.39 -10.07
C ASP A 60 -9.64 1.09 -8.57
N LEU A 61 -10.81 1.37 -8.01
CA LEU A 61 -11.09 1.07 -6.62
C LEU A 61 -11.08 -0.43 -6.36
N GLN A 62 -11.67 -1.21 -7.25
CA GLN A 62 -11.66 -2.67 -7.14
C GLN A 62 -10.25 -3.23 -7.29
N ALA A 63 -9.46 -2.67 -8.20
CA ALA A 63 -8.07 -3.07 -8.37
C ALA A 63 -7.27 -2.79 -7.10
N LEU A 64 -7.46 -1.64 -6.48
CA LEU A 64 -6.79 -1.30 -5.24
C LEU A 64 -7.14 -2.28 -4.13
N ARG A 65 -8.43 -2.57 -3.96
CA ARG A 65 -8.90 -3.52 -2.94
C ARG A 65 -8.33 -4.91 -3.18
N LYS A 66 -8.32 -5.35 -4.44
CA LYS A 66 -7.79 -6.66 -4.80
C LYS A 66 -6.29 -6.74 -4.50
N GLN A 67 -5.53 -5.72 -4.87
CA GLN A 67 -4.09 -5.70 -4.64
C GLN A 67 -3.75 -5.71 -3.15
N ILE A 68 -4.51 -4.97 -2.34
CA ILE A 68 -4.32 -5.00 -0.89
C ILE A 68 -4.66 -6.38 -0.34
N ARG A 69 -5.77 -6.98 -0.80
CA ARG A 69 -6.17 -8.31 -0.36
C ARG A 69 -5.13 -9.37 -0.71
N ASP A 70 -4.58 -9.28 -1.93
CA ASP A 70 -3.64 -10.27 -2.43
C ASP A 70 -2.21 -10.05 -1.94
N LEU A 71 -1.95 -8.89 -1.33
CA LEU A 71 -0.64 -8.58 -0.79
C LEU A 71 -0.28 -9.57 0.32
N ARG A 72 0.87 -10.21 0.18
CA ARG A 72 1.39 -11.13 1.17
C ARG A 72 2.69 -10.61 1.73
N VAL A 73 2.61 -10.11 2.95
CA VAL A 73 3.77 -9.69 3.72
C VAL A 73 3.81 -10.62 4.92
N GLY A 74 4.72 -11.57 4.90
CA GLY A 74 4.80 -12.57 5.96
C GLY A 74 5.17 -11.94 7.30
N PRO A 75 4.66 -12.47 8.41
CA PRO A 75 5.13 -12.07 9.74
C PRO A 75 6.58 -12.52 9.90
N ARG A 76 7.32 -11.75 10.63
CA ARG A 76 8.70 -12.09 10.93
C ARG A 76 8.84 -12.55 12.36
#